data_ee69741bbafaa0d5502b9f60acf90768
#
_entry.id   ee69741bbafaa0d5502b9f60acf90768
#
_cell.length_a   1.000
_cell.length_b   1.000
_cell.length_c   1.000
_cell.angle_alpha   90.00
_cell.angle_beta   90.00
_cell.angle_gamma   90.00
#
_symmetry.space_group_name_H-M   'P 1'
#
loop_
_entity.id
_entity.type
_entity.pdbx_description
1 polymer ?
#
loop_
_entity_poly.entity_id
_entity_poly.type
_entity_poly.pdbx_seq_one_letter_code
_entity_poly.pdbx_strand_id
1 'polypeptide(L)'
;MEIILGLLIIAIGAFCQSSCYVPINRIKEWSWESYWIVQGVFAWLVFPFLGALLAVPADNSLFEIYANNPADTLWTMFFGALWGVGGLTFGLSMRYLGVALGQSIACLLYTSDAA
;
A
#
# COMPACT_ATOMS: atom_id res chain seq x y z
N MET A 1 13.88 -13.71 21.42
CA MET A 1 13.91 -12.23 21.36
C MET A 1 13.41 -11.75 19.98
N GLU A 2 13.95 -12.25 18.90
CA GLU A 2 13.59 -11.84 17.53
C GLU A 2 12.13 -12.12 17.15
N ILE A 3 11.58 -13.25 17.58
CA ILE A 3 10.17 -13.61 17.32
C ILE A 3 9.22 -12.61 17.99
N ILE A 4 9.51 -12.22 19.22
CA ILE A 4 8.68 -11.25 19.95
C ILE A 4 8.74 -9.88 19.29
N LEU A 5 9.93 -9.45 18.87
CA LEU A 5 10.13 -8.21 18.14
C LEU A 5 9.37 -8.22 16.80
N GLY A 6 9.45 -9.34 16.06
CA GLY A 6 8.70 -9.54 14.83
C GLY A 6 7.18 -9.44 15.03
N LEU A 7 6.66 -10.08 16.06
CA LEU A 7 5.24 -10.01 16.42
C LEU A 7 4.80 -8.61 16.80
N LEU A 8 5.62 -7.87 17.53
CA LEU A 8 5.33 -6.47 17.88
C LEU A 8 5.30 -5.57 16.64
N ILE A 9 6.24 -5.73 15.73
CA ILE A 9 6.27 -4.97 14.47
C ILE A 9 5.03 -5.27 13.63
N ILE A 10 4.65 -6.55 13.51
CA ILE A 10 3.43 -6.97 12.80
C ILE A 10 2.18 -6.37 13.46
N ALA A 11 2.09 -6.39 14.79
CA ALA A 11 0.95 -5.82 15.52
C ALA A 11 0.83 -4.30 15.29
N ILE A 12 1.95 -3.57 15.32
CA ILE A 12 1.98 -2.13 15.02
C ILE A 12 1.56 -1.88 13.57
N GLY A 13 2.10 -2.65 12.62
CA GLY A 13 1.74 -2.55 11.21
C GLY A 13 0.25 -2.81 10.96
N ALA A 14 -0.32 -3.83 11.58
CA ALA A 14 -1.74 -4.16 11.52
C ALA A 14 -2.61 -3.05 12.11
N PHE A 15 -2.21 -2.47 13.24
CA PHE A 15 -2.89 -1.33 13.84
C PHE A 15 -2.86 -0.09 12.94
N CYS A 16 -1.70 0.25 12.36
CA CYS A 16 -1.57 1.35 11.41
C CYS A 16 -2.43 1.13 10.17
N GLN A 17 -2.43 -0.09 9.62
CA GLN A 17 -3.25 -0.46 8.47
C GLN A 17 -4.75 -0.31 8.75
N SER A 18 -5.21 -0.77 9.90
CA SER A 18 -6.62 -0.65 10.30
C SER A 18 -7.01 0.81 10.55
N SER A 19 -6.11 1.60 11.10
CA SER A 19 -6.35 3.01 11.41
C SER A 19 -6.47 3.89 10.17
N CYS A 20 -5.96 3.46 9.02
CA CYS A 20 -5.99 4.27 7.80
C CYS A 20 -7.41 4.51 7.27
N TYR A 21 -8.38 3.67 7.63
CA TYR A 21 -9.80 3.83 7.26
C TYR A 21 -10.63 4.65 8.25
N VAL A 22 -10.09 4.96 9.43
CA VAL A 22 -10.81 5.74 10.45
C VAL A 22 -11.18 7.15 9.96
N PRO A 23 -10.30 7.89 9.27
CA PRO A 23 -10.64 9.22 8.75
C PRO A 23 -11.80 9.20 7.75
N ILE A 24 -11.94 8.14 6.94
CA ILE A 24 -13.05 8.00 5.97
C ILE A 24 -14.42 8.11 6.66
N ASN A 25 -14.55 7.47 7.81
CA ASN A 25 -15.80 7.47 8.56
C ASN A 25 -16.08 8.81 9.24
N ARG A 26 -15.08 9.67 9.40
CA ARG A 26 -15.22 10.97 10.05
C ARG A 26 -15.38 12.13 9.09
N ILE A 27 -14.85 12.01 7.88
CA ILE A 27 -14.93 13.06 6.85
C ILE A 27 -16.14 12.77 5.96
N LYS A 28 -17.30 13.29 6.35
CA LYS A 28 -18.58 13.07 5.63
C LYS A 28 -18.77 13.99 4.41
N GLU A 29 -18.00 15.07 4.31
CA GLU A 29 -18.15 16.08 3.26
C GLU A 29 -17.31 15.79 2.01
N TRP A 30 -16.34 14.91 2.11
CA TRP A 30 -15.48 14.52 0.97
C TRP A 30 -16.07 13.32 0.25
N SER A 31 -16.00 13.36 -1.08
CA SER A 31 -16.28 12.17 -1.86
C SER A 31 -15.24 11.09 -1.56
N TRP A 32 -15.66 9.85 -1.61
CA TRP A 32 -14.77 8.70 -1.39
C TRP A 32 -13.56 8.72 -2.33
N GLU A 33 -13.76 9.13 -3.59
CA GLU A 33 -12.72 9.25 -4.60
C GLU A 33 -11.65 10.27 -4.22
N SER A 34 -12.05 11.42 -3.71
CA SER A 34 -11.13 12.48 -3.29
C SER A 34 -10.24 12.02 -2.15
N TYR A 35 -10.83 11.35 -1.16
CA TYR A 35 -10.08 10.76 -0.06
C TYR A 35 -9.08 9.71 -0.55
N TRP A 36 -9.52 8.82 -1.44
CA TRP A 36 -8.69 7.75 -1.99
C TRP A 36 -7.50 8.28 -2.78
N ILE A 37 -7.70 9.34 -3.57
CA ILE A 37 -6.61 9.98 -4.31
C ILE A 37 -5.59 10.62 -3.36
N VAL A 38 -6.05 11.37 -2.37
CA VAL A 38 -5.15 12.02 -1.40
C VAL A 38 -4.35 10.97 -0.61
N GLN A 39 -5.02 9.95 -0.10
CA GLN A 39 -4.37 8.84 0.58
C GLN A 39 -3.35 8.14 -0.33
N GLY A 40 -3.72 7.90 -1.59
CA GLY A 40 -2.86 7.26 -2.58
C GLY A 40 -1.59 8.06 -2.87
N VAL A 41 -1.69 9.37 -3.00
CA VAL A 41 -0.52 10.25 -3.20
C VAL A 41 0.47 10.10 -2.05
N PHE A 42 0.00 10.17 -0.82
CA PHE A 42 0.88 10.02 0.34
C PHE A 42 1.43 8.60 0.49
N ALA A 43 0.56 7.59 0.42
CA ALA A 43 0.95 6.21 0.66
C ALA A 43 1.84 5.61 -0.44
N TRP A 44 1.64 6.01 -1.70
CA TRP A 44 2.28 5.37 -2.84
C TRP A 44 3.35 6.21 -3.52
N LEU A 45 3.37 7.51 -3.32
CA LEU A 45 4.40 8.40 -3.87
C LEU A 45 5.30 8.94 -2.78
N VAL A 46 4.75 9.65 -1.79
CA VAL A 46 5.54 10.37 -0.79
C VAL A 46 6.30 9.42 0.12
N PHE A 47 5.62 8.50 0.79
CA PHE A 47 6.25 7.61 1.76
C PHE A 47 7.23 6.61 1.14
N PRO A 48 6.95 5.94 0.01
CA PRO A 48 7.92 5.07 -0.63
C PRO A 48 9.15 5.82 -1.14
N PHE A 49 8.98 7.04 -1.67
CA PHE A 49 10.09 7.87 -2.11
C PHE A 49 10.99 8.29 -0.93
N LEU A 50 10.40 8.75 0.17
CA LEU A 50 11.14 9.06 1.39
C LEU A 50 11.83 7.82 1.96
N GLY A 51 11.16 6.68 1.98
CA GLY A 51 11.74 5.41 2.41
C GLY A 51 12.94 4.99 1.55
N ALA A 52 12.84 5.15 0.24
CA ALA A 52 13.93 4.88 -0.68
C ALA A 52 15.13 5.81 -0.45
N LEU A 53 14.87 7.11 -0.24
CA LEU A 53 15.94 8.08 0.08
C LEU A 53 16.67 7.74 1.39
N LEU A 54 15.95 7.22 2.37
CA LEU A 54 16.55 6.84 3.66
C LEU A 54 17.29 5.49 3.59
N ALA A 55 16.84 4.59 2.73
CA ALA A 55 17.41 3.25 2.59
C ALA A 55 18.66 3.21 1.70
N VAL A 56 18.77 4.14 0.74
CA VAL A 56 19.91 4.20 -0.17
C VAL A 56 21.07 4.90 0.52
N PRO A 57 22.27 4.28 0.56
CA PRO A 57 23.48 4.92 1.08
C PRO A 57 23.80 6.23 0.33
N ALA A 58 24.38 7.18 1.05
CA ALA A 58 24.68 8.52 0.52
C ALA A 58 25.62 8.52 -0.72
N ASP A 59 26.34 7.42 -0.94
CA ASP A 59 27.29 7.28 -2.03
C ASP A 59 26.63 6.91 -3.38
N ASN A 60 25.35 6.50 -3.38
CA ASN A 60 24.63 6.09 -4.57
C ASN A 60 23.41 7.00 -4.83
N SER A 61 23.24 7.41 -6.07
CA SER A 61 22.03 8.11 -6.49
C SER A 61 20.94 7.09 -6.81
N LEU A 62 19.69 7.36 -6.38
CA LEU A 62 18.52 6.56 -6.77
C LEU A 62 18.41 6.39 -8.29
N PHE A 63 18.70 7.47 -9.03
CA PHE A 63 18.64 7.45 -10.51
C PHE A 63 19.71 6.54 -11.11
N GLU A 64 20.90 6.45 -10.53
CA GLU A 64 21.92 5.52 -10.99
C GLU A 64 21.54 4.07 -10.79
N ILE A 65 20.89 3.73 -9.67
CA ILE A 65 20.39 2.37 -9.42
C ILE A 65 19.36 1.97 -10.47
N TYR A 66 18.43 2.86 -10.81
CA TYR A 66 17.44 2.60 -11.86
C TYR A 66 18.06 2.51 -13.25
N ALA A 67 19.03 3.36 -13.56
CA ALA A 67 19.71 3.36 -14.85
C ALA A 67 20.58 2.12 -15.07
N ASN A 68 21.20 1.60 -14.00
CA ASN A 68 22.05 0.42 -14.08
C ASN A 68 21.27 -0.91 -14.18
N ASN A 69 19.98 -0.90 -13.82
CA ASN A 69 19.12 -2.08 -13.85
C ASN A 69 17.81 -1.82 -14.61
N PRO A 70 17.85 -1.52 -15.91
CA PRO A 70 16.66 -1.11 -16.65
C PRO A 70 15.61 -2.22 -16.79
N ALA A 71 16.05 -3.48 -16.91
CA ALA A 71 15.15 -4.62 -17.03
C ALA A 71 14.34 -4.83 -15.74
N ASP A 72 14.99 -4.83 -14.59
CA ASP A 72 14.34 -5.02 -13.30
C ASP A 72 13.41 -3.82 -12.97
N THR A 73 13.83 -2.62 -13.33
CA THR A 73 13.02 -1.43 -13.21
C THR A 73 11.75 -1.53 -14.04
N LEU A 74 11.86 -1.97 -15.29
CA LEU A 74 10.71 -2.12 -16.19
C LEU A 74 9.74 -3.20 -15.70
N TRP A 75 10.24 -4.33 -15.23
CA TRP A 75 9.43 -5.38 -14.63
C TRP A 75 8.72 -4.92 -13.36
N THR A 76 9.41 -4.19 -12.50
CA THR A 76 8.82 -3.62 -11.28
C THR A 76 7.72 -2.62 -11.61
N MET A 77 7.92 -1.76 -12.60
CA MET A 77 6.89 -0.83 -13.07
C MET A 77 5.67 -1.57 -13.64
N PHE A 78 5.88 -2.61 -14.43
CA PHE A 78 4.79 -3.42 -15.00
C PHE A 78 3.95 -4.10 -13.91
N PHE A 79 4.59 -4.77 -12.96
CA PHE A 79 3.87 -5.39 -11.84
C PHE A 79 3.21 -4.34 -10.92
N GLY A 80 3.86 -3.20 -10.73
CA GLY A 80 3.27 -2.07 -10.00
C GLY A 80 1.99 -1.55 -10.66
N ALA A 81 1.97 -1.44 -11.98
CA ALA A 81 0.77 -1.06 -12.73
C ALA A 81 -0.35 -2.09 -12.58
N LEU A 82 -0.05 -3.38 -12.70
CA LEU A 82 -1.00 -4.48 -12.45
C LEU A 82 -1.57 -4.42 -11.03
N TRP A 83 -0.69 -4.20 -10.05
CA TRP A 83 -1.11 -4.04 -8.65
C TRP A 83 -2.02 -2.81 -8.46
N GLY A 84 -1.76 -1.72 -9.18
CA GLY A 84 -2.60 -0.52 -9.19
C GLY A 84 -4.03 -0.81 -9.69
N VAL A 85 -4.17 -1.62 -10.74
CA VAL A 85 -5.50 -2.07 -11.24
C VAL A 85 -6.21 -2.90 -10.15
N GLY A 86 -5.50 -3.81 -9.50
CA GLY A 86 -6.03 -4.58 -8.37
C GLY A 86 -6.45 -3.67 -7.21
N GLY A 87 -5.67 -2.65 -6.90
CA GLY A 87 -5.97 -1.65 -5.88
C GLY A 87 -7.24 -0.85 -6.17
N LEU A 88 -7.48 -0.48 -7.44
CA LEU A 88 -8.73 0.18 -7.86
C LEU A 88 -9.94 -0.74 -7.67
N THR A 89 -9.82 -2.00 -8.07
CA THR A 89 -10.88 -3.00 -7.89
C THR A 89 -11.20 -3.22 -6.42
N PHE A 90 -10.17 -3.33 -5.59
CA PHE A 90 -10.28 -3.40 -4.14
C PHE A 90 -11.00 -2.18 -3.57
N GLY A 91 -10.59 -0.99 -3.98
CA GLY A 91 -11.23 0.25 -3.56
C GLY A 91 -12.71 0.34 -3.95
N LEU A 92 -13.07 -0.11 -5.15
CA LEU A 92 -14.47 -0.19 -5.58
C LEU A 92 -15.26 -1.19 -4.73
N SER A 93 -14.68 -2.32 -4.35
CA SER A 93 -15.35 -3.28 -3.47
C SER A 93 -15.68 -2.68 -2.11
N MET A 94 -14.77 -1.88 -1.54
CA MET A 94 -15.00 -1.14 -0.31
C MET A 94 -16.14 -0.13 -0.42
N ARG A 95 -16.24 0.53 -1.58
CA ARG A 95 -17.30 1.50 -1.85
C ARG A 95 -18.68 0.86 -1.94
N TYR A 96 -18.81 -0.25 -2.67
CA TYR A 96 -20.10 -0.89 -2.94
C TYR A 96 -20.57 -1.81 -1.82
N LEU A 97 -19.67 -2.54 -1.18
CA LEU A 97 -19.98 -3.52 -0.14
C LEU A 97 -19.82 -2.98 1.28
N GLY A 98 -19.20 -1.80 1.42
CA GLY A 98 -18.78 -1.27 2.71
C GLY A 98 -17.44 -1.86 3.17
N VAL A 99 -16.77 -1.17 4.08
CA VAL A 99 -15.40 -1.51 4.52
C VAL A 99 -15.33 -2.90 5.13
N ALA A 100 -16.28 -3.25 6.01
CA ALA A 100 -16.25 -4.53 6.71
C ALA A 100 -16.39 -5.73 5.78
N LEU A 101 -17.41 -5.71 4.89
CA LEU A 101 -17.68 -6.82 3.98
C LEU A 101 -16.65 -6.88 2.84
N GLY A 102 -16.31 -5.74 2.24
CA GLY A 102 -15.31 -5.66 1.18
C GLY A 102 -13.95 -6.15 1.64
N GLN A 103 -13.51 -5.76 2.83
CA GLN A 103 -12.26 -6.22 3.43
C GLN A 103 -12.29 -7.73 3.72
N SER A 104 -13.38 -8.23 4.28
CA SER A 104 -13.50 -9.66 4.61
C SER A 104 -13.46 -10.55 3.38
N ILE A 105 -14.14 -10.17 2.30
CA ILE A 105 -14.13 -10.93 1.03
C ILE A 105 -12.73 -10.88 0.41
N ALA A 106 -12.09 -9.72 0.37
CA ALA A 106 -10.74 -9.59 -0.17
C ALA A 106 -9.73 -10.41 0.62
N CYS A 107 -9.80 -10.42 1.96
CA CYS A 107 -8.95 -11.25 2.80
C CYS A 107 -9.18 -12.74 2.60
N LEU A 108 -10.44 -13.18 2.46
CA LEU A 108 -10.77 -14.58 2.20
C LEU A 108 -10.20 -15.06 0.86
N LEU A 109 -10.37 -14.28 -0.20
CA LEU A 109 -9.83 -14.60 -1.52
C LEU A 109 -8.29 -14.66 -1.49
N TYR A 110 -7.66 -13.70 -0.83
CA TYR A 110 -6.20 -13.66 -0.71
C TYR A 110 -5.64 -14.85 0.07
N THR A 111 -6.28 -15.24 1.17
CA THR A 111 -5.84 -16.39 1.98
C THR A 111 -6.11 -17.71 1.30
N SER A 112 -7.17 -17.85 0.51
CA SER A 112 -7.44 -19.07 -0.24
C SER A 112 -6.43 -19.31 -1.37
N ASP A 113 -5.96 -18.26 -2.03
CA ASP A 113 -4.91 -18.35 -3.04
C ASP A 113 -3.52 -18.68 -2.46
N ALA A 114 -3.28 -18.29 -1.22
CA ALA A 114 -2.01 -18.58 -0.53
C ALA A 114 -1.93 -20.00 0.06
N ALA A 115 -3.04 -20.71 0.14
CA ALA A 115 -3.12 -22.06 0.69
C ALA A 115 -2.95 -23.13 -0.39
#